data_8ee5f339367df17a1f4c272c352ff512
#
_entry.id   8ee5f339367df17a1f4c272c352ff512
#
_cell.length_a   1.000
_cell.length_b   1.000
_cell.length_c   1.000
_cell.angle_alpha   90.00
_cell.angle_beta   90.00
_cell.angle_gamma   90.00
#
_symmetry.space_group_name_H-M   'P 1'
#
loop_
_entity.id
_entity.type
_entity.pdbx_description
1 polymer ?
#
loop_
_entity_poly.entity_id
_entity_poly.type
_entity_poly.pdbx_seq_one_letter_code
_entity_poly.pdbx_strand_id
1 'polypeptide(L)' 'MTHLSIVVKQIKERREILKITQESLADLSGVGLRTIKQLEGGKANPTFNTLQEIADVLGLELVLQVKRLNRL' A
#
# COMPACT_ATOMS: atom_id res chain seq x y z
N MET A 1 -4.28 0.15 -16.23
CA MET A 1 -3.87 0.27 -14.82
C MET A 1 -3.50 -1.09 -14.26
N THR A 2 -2.36 -1.19 -13.64
CA THR A 2 -1.92 -2.46 -13.06
C THR A 2 -2.55 -2.65 -11.68
N HIS A 3 -2.57 -3.90 -11.22
CA HIS A 3 -3.05 -4.19 -9.87
C HIS A 3 -2.19 -3.48 -8.81
N LEU A 4 -0.89 -3.33 -9.06
CA LEU A 4 -0.01 -2.63 -8.14
C LEU A 4 -0.40 -1.15 -8.04
N SER A 5 -0.73 -0.51 -9.16
CA SER A 5 -1.12 0.89 -9.09
C SER A 5 -2.44 1.08 -8.35
N ILE A 6 -3.34 0.10 -8.38
CA ILE A 6 -4.56 0.13 -7.58
C ILE A 6 -4.22 0.05 -6.09
N VAL A 7 -3.32 -0.87 -5.73
CA VAL A 7 -2.88 -1.04 -4.35
C VAL A 7 -2.21 0.23 -3.83
N VAL A 8 -1.32 0.81 -4.64
CA VAL A 8 -0.62 2.04 -4.28
C VAL A 8 -1.59 3.18 -4.04
N LYS A 9 -2.59 3.30 -4.90
CA LYS A 9 -3.60 4.33 -4.77
C LYS A 9 -4.40 4.16 -3.47
N GLN A 10 -4.78 2.93 -3.14
CA GLN A 10 -5.51 2.67 -1.91
C GLN A 10 -4.68 3.03 -0.68
N ILE A 11 -3.39 2.71 -0.70
CA ILE A 11 -2.49 3.05 0.40
C ILE A 11 -2.40 4.55 0.59
N LYS A 12 -2.18 5.27 -0.50
CA LYS A 12 -2.04 6.72 -0.43
C LYS A 12 -3.32 7.38 0.05
N GLU A 13 -4.45 6.98 -0.50
CA GLU A 13 -5.75 7.54 -0.11
C GLU A 13 -6.06 7.27 1.36
N ARG A 14 -5.77 6.06 1.82
CA ARG A 14 -6.03 5.70 3.21
C ARG A 14 -5.15 6.51 4.15
N ARG A 15 -3.87 6.67 3.78
CA ARG A 15 -2.96 7.49 4.58
C ARG A 15 -3.49 8.92 4.70
N GLU A 16 -3.96 9.48 3.59
CA GLU A 16 -4.48 10.85 3.58
C GLU A 16 -5.77 10.97 4.39
N ILE A 17 -6.66 10.00 4.29
CA ILE A 17 -7.89 9.98 5.07
C ILE A 17 -7.57 9.98 6.57
N LEU A 18 -6.57 9.22 6.97
CA LEU A 18 -6.16 9.13 8.37
C LEU A 18 -5.30 10.31 8.79
N LYS A 19 -4.96 11.19 7.86
CA LYS A 19 -4.14 12.39 8.11
C LYS A 19 -2.77 12.03 8.67
N ILE A 20 -2.20 10.95 8.20
CA ILE A 20 -0.86 10.52 8.57
C ILE A 20 0.11 10.99 7.51
N THR A 21 1.22 11.59 7.93
CA THR A 21 2.26 12.01 6.98
C THR A 21 3.05 10.79 6.50
N GLN A 22 3.78 10.95 5.39
CA GLN A 22 4.67 9.89 4.92
C GLN A 22 5.73 9.55 5.99
N GLU A 23 6.22 10.57 6.68
CA GLU A 23 7.20 10.38 7.75
C GLU A 23 6.63 9.57 8.90
N SER A 24 5.41 9.90 9.32
CA SER A 24 4.75 9.13 10.37
C SER A 24 4.50 7.70 9.94
N LEU A 25 4.08 7.51 8.70
CA LEU A 25 3.86 6.16 8.20
C LEU A 25 5.15 5.36 8.20
N ALA A 26 6.27 5.98 7.81
CA ALA A 26 7.57 5.33 7.85
C ALA A 26 7.93 4.91 9.27
N ASP A 27 7.75 5.82 10.23
CA ASP A 27 8.07 5.54 11.63
C ASP A 27 7.21 4.41 12.18
N LEU A 28 5.92 4.45 11.91
CA LEU A 28 4.99 3.48 12.47
C LEU A 28 5.11 2.10 11.83
N SER A 29 5.41 2.06 10.55
CA SER A 29 5.48 0.80 9.82
C SER A 29 6.86 0.13 9.88
N GLY A 30 7.90 0.91 10.21
CA GLY A 30 9.26 0.40 10.12
C GLY A 30 9.80 0.38 8.70
N VAL A 31 9.05 0.90 7.75
CA VAL A 31 9.48 0.98 6.35
C VAL A 31 10.16 2.33 6.14
N GLY A 32 11.28 2.34 5.42
CA GLY A 32 12.03 3.58 5.21
C GLY A 32 11.21 4.62 4.47
N LEU A 33 11.41 5.89 4.83
CA LEU A 33 10.71 7.00 4.20
C LEU A 33 10.90 7.02 2.68
N ARG A 34 12.12 6.76 2.25
CA ARG A 34 12.41 6.73 0.81
C ARG A 34 11.57 5.69 0.09
N THR A 35 11.42 4.53 0.71
CA THR A 35 10.61 3.45 0.14
C THR A 35 9.15 3.88 0.05
N ILE A 36 8.62 4.54 1.08
CA ILE A 36 7.25 5.02 1.06
C ILE A 36 7.05 6.06 -0.04
N LYS A 37 7.98 6.99 -0.18
CA LYS A 37 7.89 8.00 -1.23
C LYS A 37 7.93 7.38 -2.62
N GLN A 38 8.82 6.41 -2.83
CA GLN A 38 8.90 5.73 -4.12
C GLN A 38 7.64 4.93 -4.40
N LEU A 39 7.11 4.28 -3.39
CA LEU A 39 5.88 3.50 -3.54
C LEU A 39 4.72 4.39 -3.95
N GLU A 40 4.50 5.46 -3.22
CA GLU A 40 3.39 6.37 -3.51
C GLU A 40 3.59 7.11 -4.84
N GLY A 41 4.82 7.25 -5.27
CA GLY A 41 5.12 7.83 -6.58
C GLY A 41 5.01 6.85 -7.73
N GLY A 42 4.66 5.61 -7.45
CA GLY A 42 4.50 4.60 -8.51
C GLY A 42 5.80 4.07 -9.06
N LYS A 43 6.90 4.23 -8.32
CA LYS A 43 8.22 3.87 -8.83
C LYS A 43 8.87 2.71 -8.09
N ALA A 44 8.14 2.08 -7.19
CA ALA A 44 8.67 0.99 -6.41
C ALA A 44 8.09 -0.34 -6.88
N ASN A 45 8.82 -1.40 -6.58
CA ASN A 45 8.31 -2.75 -6.77
C ASN A 45 8.41 -3.42 -5.40
N PRO A 46 7.46 -3.12 -4.50
CA PRO A 46 7.56 -3.54 -3.10
C PRO A 46 7.37 -5.04 -2.94
N THR A 47 7.98 -5.58 -1.89
CA THR A 47 7.70 -6.95 -1.51
C THR A 47 6.35 -7.02 -0.82
N PHE A 48 5.80 -8.23 -0.76
CA PHE A 48 4.56 -8.47 -0.02
C PHE A 48 4.72 -8.05 1.44
N ASN A 49 5.88 -8.36 2.03
CA ASN A 49 6.12 -8.03 3.44
C ASN A 49 6.09 -6.52 3.68
N THR A 50 6.68 -5.74 2.78
CA THR A 50 6.65 -4.29 2.88
C THR A 50 5.23 -3.77 2.81
N LEU A 51 4.45 -4.29 1.87
CA LEU A 51 3.04 -3.90 1.74
C LEU A 51 2.25 -4.26 2.99
N GLN A 52 2.52 -5.43 3.57
CA GLN A 52 1.83 -5.88 4.78
C GLN A 52 2.12 -4.94 5.95
N GLU A 53 3.38 -4.55 6.10
CA GLU A 53 3.77 -3.65 7.19
C GLU A 53 3.08 -2.29 7.07
N ILE A 54 2.99 -1.78 5.86
CA ILE A 54 2.31 -0.51 5.61
C ILE A 54 0.81 -0.65 5.84
N ALA A 55 0.23 -1.71 5.30
CA ALA A 55 -1.21 -1.95 5.41
C ALA A 55 -1.65 -2.05 6.87
N ASP A 56 -0.84 -2.73 7.69
CA ASP A 56 -1.17 -2.90 9.11
C ASP A 56 -1.32 -1.55 9.83
N VAL A 57 -0.45 -0.60 9.53
CA VAL A 57 -0.52 0.73 10.13
C VAL A 57 -1.79 1.46 9.70
N LEU A 58 -2.20 1.24 8.46
CA LEU A 58 -3.33 1.96 7.87
C LEU A 58 -4.67 1.28 8.13
N GLY A 59 -4.68 0.15 8.83
CA GLY A 59 -5.91 -0.60 9.07
C GLY A 59 -6.42 -1.27 7.82
N LEU A 60 -5.54 -1.61 6.90
CA LEU A 60 -5.88 -2.31 5.67
C LEU A 60 -5.41 -3.75 5.75
N GLU A 61 -6.07 -4.62 5.01
CA GLU A 61 -5.70 -6.02 4.90
C GLU A 61 -5.30 -6.33 3.48
N LEU A 62 -4.22 -7.11 3.34
CA LEU A 62 -3.85 -7.64 2.04
C LEU A 62 -4.40 -9.05 1.95
N VAL A 63 -5.26 -9.28 0.98
CA VAL A 63 -5.86 -10.59 0.79
C VAL A 63 -5.75 -11.02 -0.66
N LEU A 64 -5.68 -12.32 -0.85
CA LEU A 64 -5.75 -12.90 -2.17
C LEU A 64 -7.14 -13.47 -2.36
N GLN A 65 -7.71 -13.21 -3.50
CA GLN A 65 -9.06 -13.70 -3.82
C GLN A 65 -9.01 -14.51 -5.09
N VAL A 66 -9.85 -15.52 -5.13
CA VAL A 66 -10.02 -16.28 -6.37
C VAL A 66 -10.60 -15.34 -7.41
N LYS A 67 -9.96 -15.31 -8.56
CA LYS A 67 -10.40 -14.45 -9.63
C LYS A 67 -11.78 -14.87 -10.09
N ARG A 68 -12.68 -13.89 -10.18
CA ARG A 68 -14.03 -14.18 -10.58
C ARG A 68 -14.10 -14.44 -12.06
N LEU A 69 -14.73 -15.54 -12.42
CA LEU A 69 -14.97 -15.85 -13.82
C LEU A 69 -16.36 -15.39 -14.17
N ASN A 70 -16.46 -14.55 -15.14
CA ASN A 70 -17.74 -13.94 -15.49
C ASN A 70 -18.44 -14.63 -16.61
N ARG A 71 -18.03 -15.80 -17.00
CA ARG A 71 -18.70 -16.43 -18.04
C ARG A 71 -19.38 -17.59 -17.54
N LEU A 72 -20.21 -17.99 -18.21
CA LEU A 72 -21.04 -19.13 -17.94
C LEU A 72 -22.46 -18.82 -18.21
#